data_00073978b2c2ed511af40469301d7afb
#
_entry.id   00073978b2c2ed511af40469301d7afb
#
_cell.length_a   1.000
_cell.length_b   1.000
_cell.length_c   1.000
_cell.angle_alpha   90.00
_cell.angle_beta   90.00
_cell.angle_gamma   90.00
#
_symmetry.space_group_name_H-M   'P 1'
#
loop_
_entity.id
_entity.type
_entity.pdbx_description
1 polymer ?
#
loop_
_entity_poly.entity_id
_entity_poly.type
_entity_poly.pdbx_seq_one_letter_code
_entity_poly.pdbx_strand_id
1 'polypeptide(L)'
;MKTFILYVFTFCSLSLSAQEKEGVLGDFDGNGTKEYAYTKINDCNDDCDGKCETIIYFSDKKIKPFIIAPSRNGTLYNLKDLNNDGKDDIGFYPDWCTSCWHPFYVYTYKKNGWEPLVSPISTHCSQWEDEKFPIKKDPKKKGYVIITISVWKDDDIKIISKSVKMN
;
A
#
# COMPACT_ATOMS: atom_id res chain seq x y z
N MET A 1 -4.01 36.32 -62.20
CA MET A 1 -4.73 35.67 -61.07
C MET A 1 -3.82 34.62 -60.51
N LYS A 2 -3.27 34.84 -59.30
CA LYS A 2 -2.44 33.83 -58.56
C LYS A 2 -3.33 33.18 -57.56
N THR A 3 -3.57 31.88 -57.69
CA THR A 3 -4.38 31.08 -56.79
C THR A 3 -3.50 30.64 -55.61
N PHE A 4 -3.82 31.12 -54.40
CA PHE A 4 -3.19 30.68 -53.16
C PHE A 4 -3.92 29.43 -52.67
N ILE A 5 -3.23 28.29 -52.60
CA ILE A 5 -3.73 27.07 -52.00
C ILE A 5 -3.33 27.10 -50.51
N LEU A 6 -4.34 27.21 -49.62
CA LEU A 6 -4.18 27.17 -48.17
C LEU A 6 -4.19 25.71 -47.71
N TYR A 7 -3.03 25.19 -47.29
CA TYR A 7 -2.94 23.87 -46.65
C TYR A 7 -3.34 24.00 -45.19
N VAL A 8 -4.51 23.45 -44.85
CA VAL A 8 -4.94 23.31 -43.47
C VAL A 8 -4.31 22.02 -42.90
N PHE A 9 -3.29 22.17 -42.07
CA PHE A 9 -2.75 21.06 -41.31
C PHE A 9 -3.66 20.80 -40.11
N THR A 10 -4.48 19.73 -40.19
CA THR A 10 -5.25 19.22 -39.02
C THR A 10 -4.31 18.49 -38.10
N PHE A 11 -3.94 19.12 -36.98
CA PHE A 11 -3.19 18.47 -35.87
C PHE A 11 -4.15 17.55 -35.16
N CYS A 12 -4.07 16.24 -35.43
CA CYS A 12 -4.76 15.22 -34.67
C CYS A 12 -3.99 15.00 -33.34
N SER A 13 -4.43 15.66 -32.27
CA SER A 13 -3.90 15.44 -30.92
C SER A 13 -4.35 14.06 -30.45
N LEU A 14 -3.44 13.08 -30.53
CA LEU A 14 -3.57 11.79 -29.85
C LEU A 14 -3.46 12.04 -28.34
N SER A 15 -4.59 12.14 -27.67
CA SER A 15 -4.64 12.11 -26.22
C SER A 15 -4.29 10.67 -25.78
N LEU A 16 -3.02 10.42 -25.44
CA LEU A 16 -2.67 9.24 -24.64
C LEU A 16 -3.30 9.45 -23.25
N SER A 17 -4.43 8.81 -23.01
CA SER A 17 -4.90 8.63 -21.62
C SER A 17 -3.95 7.64 -20.95
N ALA A 18 -2.96 8.15 -20.23
CA ALA A 18 -2.22 7.37 -19.27
C ALA A 18 -3.22 6.96 -18.20
N GLN A 19 -3.57 5.68 -18.18
CA GLN A 19 -4.34 5.08 -17.08
C GLN A 19 -3.44 5.21 -15.84
N GLU A 20 -3.76 6.13 -14.92
CA GLU A 20 -3.07 6.24 -13.65
C GLU A 20 -3.18 4.88 -12.95
N LYS A 21 -2.04 4.20 -12.84
CA LYS A 21 -1.96 2.98 -12.03
C LYS A 21 -2.08 3.41 -10.58
N GLU A 22 -3.16 3.03 -9.93
CA GLU A 22 -3.27 3.17 -8.48
C GLU A 22 -2.12 2.41 -7.82
N GLY A 23 -1.24 3.15 -7.12
CA GLY A 23 -0.09 2.56 -6.46
C GLY A 23 0.81 3.62 -5.81
N VAL A 24 1.93 3.19 -5.26
CA VAL A 24 2.84 4.07 -4.53
C VAL A 24 4.26 3.99 -5.07
N LEU A 25 4.96 5.13 -5.03
CA LEU A 25 6.37 5.26 -5.39
C LEU A 25 7.25 5.14 -4.14
N GLY A 26 8.32 4.32 -4.21
CA GLY A 26 9.29 4.17 -3.14
C GLY A 26 10.57 3.49 -3.63
N ASP A 27 11.65 3.62 -2.87
CA ASP A 27 12.90 2.88 -3.07
C ASP A 27 12.83 1.60 -2.24
N PHE A 28 12.15 0.58 -2.80
CA PHE A 28 11.80 -0.63 -2.05
C PHE A 28 12.94 -1.66 -1.98
N ASP A 29 13.92 -1.59 -2.86
CA ASP A 29 15.11 -2.46 -2.83
C ASP A 29 16.37 -1.77 -2.30
N GLY A 30 16.32 -0.44 -2.06
CA GLY A 30 17.42 0.34 -1.50
C GLY A 30 18.53 0.65 -2.50
N ASN A 31 18.22 0.64 -3.80
CA ASN A 31 19.21 0.94 -4.84
C ASN A 31 19.34 2.42 -5.19
N GLY A 32 18.55 3.29 -4.57
CA GLY A 32 18.48 4.73 -4.81
C GLY A 32 17.56 5.13 -5.97
N THR A 33 16.94 4.18 -6.66
CA THR A 33 15.94 4.41 -7.71
C THR A 33 14.54 4.14 -7.11
N LYS A 34 13.54 4.92 -7.52
CA LYS A 34 12.18 4.67 -7.05
C LYS A 34 11.44 3.74 -7.99
N GLU A 35 10.84 2.71 -7.43
CA GLU A 35 9.92 1.81 -8.11
C GLU A 35 8.47 2.20 -7.81
N TYR A 36 7.61 1.79 -8.71
CA TYR A 36 6.18 1.88 -8.54
C TYR A 36 5.65 0.53 -8.04
N ALA A 37 5.04 0.50 -6.84
CA ALA A 37 4.33 -0.65 -6.32
C ALA A 37 2.83 -0.50 -6.62
N TYR A 38 2.17 -1.57 -7.09
CA TYR A 38 0.75 -1.57 -7.45
C TYR A 38 0.11 -2.92 -7.14
N THR A 39 -1.21 -2.91 -6.95
CA THR A 39 -1.99 -4.11 -6.65
C THR A 39 -2.63 -4.72 -7.88
N LYS A 40 -2.85 -6.02 -7.83
CA LYS A 40 -3.70 -6.76 -8.78
C LYS A 40 -4.45 -7.84 -8.03
N ILE A 41 -5.76 -7.91 -8.26
CA ILE A 41 -6.60 -8.99 -7.73
C ILE A 41 -6.29 -10.26 -8.50
N ASN A 42 -6.12 -11.37 -7.78
CA ASN A 42 -5.96 -12.70 -8.33
C ASN A 42 -7.20 -13.53 -8.03
N ASP A 43 -7.82 -14.06 -9.08
CA ASP A 43 -8.89 -15.06 -9.08
C ASP A 43 -9.94 -14.87 -7.95
N CYS A 44 -10.66 -13.76 -8.02
CA CYS A 44 -11.67 -13.40 -7.04
C CYS A 44 -13.06 -13.53 -7.66
N ASN A 45 -13.83 -14.51 -7.21
CA ASN A 45 -15.26 -14.56 -7.48
C ASN A 45 -15.97 -13.47 -6.67
N ASP A 46 -17.06 -12.90 -7.20
CA ASP A 46 -17.78 -11.78 -6.56
C ASP A 46 -18.44 -12.12 -5.20
N ASP A 47 -18.38 -13.37 -4.77
CA ASP A 47 -19.17 -13.93 -3.67
C ASP A 47 -18.61 -13.67 -2.26
N CYS A 48 -17.58 -12.87 -2.07
CA CYS A 48 -17.03 -12.53 -0.74
C CYS A 48 -16.75 -13.75 0.17
N ASP A 49 -16.39 -14.88 -0.45
CA ASP A 49 -16.19 -16.17 0.23
C ASP A 49 -14.82 -16.32 0.94
N GLY A 50 -14.07 -15.24 1.01
CA GLY A 50 -12.75 -15.20 1.67
C GLY A 50 -11.62 -15.82 0.86
N LYS A 51 -11.82 -16.17 -0.40
CA LYS A 51 -10.80 -16.79 -1.26
C LYS A 51 -10.04 -15.81 -2.15
N CYS A 52 -10.40 -14.53 -2.12
CA CYS A 52 -9.71 -13.52 -2.91
C CYS A 52 -8.29 -13.29 -2.43
N GLU A 53 -7.39 -13.06 -3.38
CA GLU A 53 -6.00 -12.73 -3.13
C GLU A 53 -5.62 -11.42 -3.82
N THR A 54 -4.82 -10.62 -3.18
CA THR A 54 -4.20 -9.44 -3.78
C THR A 54 -2.72 -9.70 -3.96
N ILE A 55 -2.24 -9.52 -5.19
CA ILE A 55 -0.81 -9.59 -5.51
C ILE A 55 -0.27 -8.18 -5.58
N ILE A 56 0.82 -7.92 -4.87
CA ILE A 56 1.56 -6.66 -4.96
C ILE A 56 2.71 -6.85 -5.93
N TYR A 57 2.73 -6.06 -7.00
CA TYR A 57 3.74 -6.02 -8.05
C TYR A 57 4.58 -4.76 -7.98
N PHE A 58 5.74 -4.81 -8.61
CA PHE A 58 6.68 -3.70 -8.72
C PHE A 58 7.05 -3.42 -10.17
N SER A 59 7.34 -2.16 -10.48
CA SER A 59 7.81 -1.76 -11.82
C SER A 59 9.20 -2.36 -12.14
N ASP A 60 10.08 -2.53 -11.15
CA ASP A 60 11.31 -3.32 -11.30
C ASP A 60 10.99 -4.81 -11.07
N LYS A 61 11.22 -5.60 -12.14
CA LYS A 61 11.03 -7.06 -12.11
C LYS A 61 11.99 -7.83 -11.21
N LYS A 62 13.05 -7.17 -10.72
CA LYS A 62 13.99 -7.78 -9.75
C LYS A 62 13.36 -7.87 -8.36
N ILE A 63 12.44 -6.99 -8.03
CA ILE A 63 11.68 -7.03 -6.78
C ILE A 63 10.60 -8.09 -6.93
N LYS A 64 10.65 -9.11 -6.08
CA LYS A 64 9.70 -10.21 -6.14
C LYS A 64 8.31 -9.73 -5.73
N PRO A 65 7.25 -10.05 -6.50
CA PRO A 65 5.88 -9.83 -6.05
C PRO A 65 5.56 -10.70 -4.85
N PHE A 66 4.53 -10.33 -4.08
CA PHE A 66 4.03 -11.14 -2.98
C PHE A 66 2.51 -11.06 -2.87
N ILE A 67 1.93 -12.04 -2.19
CA ILE A 67 0.48 -12.24 -2.09
C ILE A 67 0.02 -11.91 -0.68
N ILE A 68 -1.11 -11.23 -0.58
CA ILE A 68 -1.86 -11.02 0.65
C ILE A 68 -3.23 -11.67 0.48
N ALA A 69 -3.57 -12.59 1.41
CA ALA A 69 -4.82 -13.34 1.42
C ALA A 69 -5.33 -13.50 2.88
N PRO A 70 -6.66 -13.43 3.11
CA PRO A 70 -7.68 -13.03 2.14
C PRO A 70 -7.65 -11.51 1.90
N SER A 71 -7.85 -11.08 0.66
CA SER A 71 -7.93 -9.66 0.32
C SER A 71 -8.52 -9.47 -1.08
N ARG A 72 -9.49 -8.57 -1.23
CA ARG A 72 -10.16 -8.23 -2.49
C ARG A 72 -9.66 -6.91 -3.07
N ASN A 73 -8.37 -6.69 -3.12
CA ASN A 73 -7.68 -5.43 -3.36
C ASN A 73 -7.38 -4.70 -2.04
N GLY A 74 -7.01 -3.44 -2.12
CA GLY A 74 -6.73 -2.59 -0.98
C GLY A 74 -5.82 -1.43 -1.34
N THR A 75 -5.56 -0.59 -0.35
CA THR A 75 -4.75 0.61 -0.50
C THR A 75 -3.32 0.35 -0.05
N LEU A 76 -2.36 0.69 -0.92
CA LEU A 76 -0.93 0.67 -0.62
C LEU A 76 -0.48 2.00 -0.01
N TYR A 77 0.50 1.92 0.89
CA TYR A 77 1.17 3.06 1.52
C TYR A 77 2.67 2.88 1.46
N ASN A 78 3.40 3.91 1.03
CA ASN A 78 4.84 3.98 1.27
C ASN A 78 5.07 4.49 2.69
N LEU A 79 5.59 3.63 3.58
CA LEU A 79 5.83 3.93 4.99
C LEU A 79 7.20 4.55 5.26
N LYS A 80 7.98 4.76 4.20
CA LYS A 80 9.39 5.10 4.28
C LYS A 80 10.18 4.02 5.02
N ASP A 81 11.45 4.24 5.22
CA ASP A 81 12.33 3.32 5.94
C ASP A 81 12.04 3.36 7.45
N LEU A 82 11.16 2.48 7.94
CA LEU A 82 10.80 2.38 9.35
C LEU A 82 11.91 1.72 10.19
N ASN A 83 12.60 0.73 9.61
CA ASN A 83 13.55 -0.12 10.32
C ASN A 83 15.02 0.37 10.21
N ASN A 84 15.30 1.39 9.40
CA ASN A 84 16.61 1.94 9.09
C ASN A 84 17.53 0.96 8.33
N ASP A 85 16.97 0.19 7.40
CA ASP A 85 17.76 -0.71 6.53
C ASP A 85 18.09 -0.10 5.16
N GLY A 86 17.67 1.15 4.92
CA GLY A 86 17.91 1.89 3.68
C GLY A 86 16.90 1.62 2.59
N LYS A 87 15.76 0.97 2.90
CA LYS A 87 14.67 0.66 1.97
C LYS A 87 13.35 1.21 2.47
N ASP A 88 12.48 1.56 1.55
CA ASP A 88 11.12 1.95 1.90
C ASP A 88 10.28 0.70 2.25
N ASP A 89 9.56 0.75 3.37
CA ASP A 89 8.62 -0.29 3.80
C ASP A 89 7.23 -0.05 3.22
N ILE A 90 6.46 -1.13 3.03
CA ILE A 90 5.09 -1.07 2.48
C ILE A 90 4.06 -1.31 3.57
N GLY A 91 3.05 -0.43 3.62
CA GLY A 91 1.79 -0.65 4.29
C GLY A 91 0.72 -1.11 3.31
N PHE A 92 -0.17 -1.98 3.76
CA PHE A 92 -1.32 -2.41 2.98
C PHE A 92 -2.57 -2.47 3.85
N TYR A 93 -3.61 -1.75 3.43
CA TYR A 93 -4.94 -1.78 4.01
C TYR A 93 -5.87 -2.53 3.07
N PRO A 94 -6.29 -3.77 3.40
CA PRO A 94 -7.10 -4.60 2.51
C PRO A 94 -8.54 -4.12 2.43
N ASP A 95 -9.13 -4.21 1.24
CA ASP A 95 -10.56 -4.10 1.05
C ASP A 95 -11.23 -5.45 1.30
N TRP A 96 -12.35 -5.43 2.04
CA TRP A 96 -13.16 -6.58 2.37
C TRP A 96 -14.62 -6.27 2.09
N CYS A 97 -15.41 -7.29 1.88
CA CYS A 97 -16.79 -7.12 1.47
C CYS A 97 -17.70 -6.51 2.54
N THR A 98 -17.45 -6.81 3.80
CA THR A 98 -18.31 -6.38 4.92
C THR A 98 -17.50 -6.32 6.20
N SER A 99 -17.27 -5.24 6.78
CA SER A 99 -16.77 -5.03 8.15
C SER A 99 -16.05 -3.69 8.23
N CYS A 100 -16.13 -3.04 9.37
CA CYS A 100 -15.25 -1.91 9.71
C CYS A 100 -13.92 -2.35 10.34
N TRP A 101 -13.76 -3.64 10.66
CA TRP A 101 -12.53 -4.16 11.24
C TRP A 101 -11.62 -4.73 10.16
N HIS A 102 -10.45 -4.10 9.96
CA HIS A 102 -9.45 -4.53 8.99
C HIS A 102 -8.07 -4.62 9.63
N PRO A 103 -7.26 -5.63 9.32
CA PRO A 103 -5.85 -5.61 9.64
C PRO A 103 -5.13 -4.63 8.73
N PHE A 104 -4.18 -3.87 9.27
CA PHE A 104 -3.20 -3.15 8.48
C PHE A 104 -1.91 -3.94 8.50
N TYR A 105 -1.44 -4.32 7.33
CA TYR A 105 -0.22 -5.10 7.14
C TYR A 105 0.97 -4.19 6.89
N VAL A 106 2.14 -4.58 7.40
CA VAL A 106 3.40 -3.85 7.20
C VAL A 106 4.49 -4.83 6.81
N TYR A 107 5.11 -4.57 5.67
CA TYR A 107 6.15 -5.45 5.10
C TYR A 107 7.43 -4.67 4.81
N THR A 108 8.57 -5.36 4.98
CA THR A 108 9.90 -4.92 4.63
C THR A 108 10.53 -5.87 3.61
N TYR A 109 11.35 -5.35 2.68
CA TYR A 109 12.01 -6.16 1.67
C TYR A 109 13.36 -6.66 2.14
N LYS A 110 13.51 -7.97 2.29
CA LYS A 110 14.77 -8.62 2.67
C LYS A 110 15.35 -9.45 1.52
N LYS A 111 16.54 -10.03 1.73
CA LYS A 111 17.27 -10.80 0.71
C LYS A 111 16.42 -11.86 0.00
N ASN A 112 15.49 -12.48 0.70
CA ASN A 112 14.67 -13.58 0.16
C ASN A 112 13.27 -13.15 -0.30
N GLY A 113 12.89 -11.89 -0.13
CA GLY A 113 11.57 -11.35 -0.46
C GLY A 113 10.96 -10.51 0.66
N TRP A 114 9.66 -10.36 0.63
CA TRP A 114 8.92 -9.55 1.59
C TRP A 114 8.63 -10.32 2.87
N GLU A 115 8.87 -9.69 4.00
CA GLU A 115 8.62 -10.25 5.34
C GLU A 115 7.81 -9.26 6.18
N PRO A 116 6.90 -9.74 7.05
CA PRO A 116 6.17 -8.87 7.97
C PRO A 116 7.13 -8.14 8.91
N LEU A 117 7.03 -6.81 8.96
CA LEU A 117 7.84 -5.98 9.87
C LEU A 117 7.31 -6.04 11.30
N VAL A 118 5.99 -6.10 11.43
CA VAL A 118 5.27 -6.30 12.70
C VAL A 118 4.07 -7.22 12.47
N SER A 119 3.48 -7.74 13.55
CA SER A 119 2.20 -8.46 13.45
C SER A 119 1.11 -7.54 12.87
N PRO A 120 0.10 -8.09 12.17
CA PRO A 120 -1.01 -7.30 11.62
C PRO A 120 -1.62 -6.38 12.68
N ILE A 121 -1.82 -5.11 12.32
CA ILE A 121 -2.33 -4.07 13.21
C ILE A 121 -3.84 -4.02 13.06
N SER A 122 -4.59 -4.30 14.14
CA SER A 122 -6.05 -4.21 14.12
C SER A 122 -6.50 -2.75 14.03
N THR A 123 -7.29 -2.42 12.99
CA THR A 123 -7.87 -1.10 12.78
C THR A 123 -9.39 -1.20 12.59
N HIS A 124 -10.10 -0.12 12.94
CA HIS A 124 -11.52 0.05 12.69
C HIS A 124 -11.74 1.27 11.80
N CYS A 125 -12.83 1.33 11.04
CA CYS A 125 -13.12 2.43 10.11
C CYS A 125 -13.05 3.81 10.80
N SER A 126 -13.54 3.95 12.04
CA SER A 126 -13.47 5.21 12.80
C SER A 126 -12.04 5.69 13.07
N GLN A 127 -11.06 4.79 13.13
CA GLN A 127 -9.65 5.19 13.28
C GLN A 127 -9.15 5.98 12.05
N TRP A 128 -9.63 5.62 10.87
CA TRP A 128 -9.25 6.28 9.61
C TRP A 128 -10.00 7.61 9.43
N GLU A 129 -11.23 7.70 9.89
CA GLU A 129 -12.01 8.95 9.92
C GLU A 129 -11.33 9.99 10.83
N ASP A 130 -10.73 9.55 11.93
CA ASP A 130 -9.95 10.38 12.87
C ASP A 130 -8.52 10.66 12.37
N GLU A 131 -8.14 10.25 11.16
CA GLU A 131 -6.80 10.39 10.57
C GLU A 131 -5.67 9.81 11.45
N LYS A 132 -5.97 8.79 12.26
CA LYS A 132 -5.01 8.13 13.16
C LYS A 132 -4.29 6.99 12.45
N PHE A 133 -3.25 7.33 11.70
CA PHE A 133 -2.47 6.37 10.92
C PHE A 133 -1.90 5.23 11.78
N PRO A 134 -1.99 3.95 11.32
CA PRO A 134 -1.74 2.77 12.16
C PRO A 134 -0.31 2.59 12.64
N ILE A 135 0.69 3.17 11.98
CA ILE A 135 2.09 2.95 12.31
C ILE A 135 2.95 4.19 12.06
N LYS A 136 3.94 4.38 12.90
CA LYS A 136 5.04 5.33 12.69
C LYS A 136 6.30 4.88 13.43
N LYS A 137 7.45 5.40 13.01
CA LYS A 137 8.73 5.17 13.69
C LYS A 137 8.68 5.63 15.15
N ASP A 138 9.23 4.84 16.06
CA ASP A 138 9.39 5.28 17.44
C ASP A 138 10.64 6.19 17.55
N PRO A 139 10.49 7.52 17.81
CA PRO A 139 11.62 8.42 17.86
C PRO A 139 12.49 8.23 19.10
N LYS A 140 11.98 7.51 20.11
CA LYS A 140 12.65 7.32 21.40
C LYS A 140 13.37 5.96 21.51
N LYS A 141 13.02 5.00 20.63
CA LYS A 141 13.46 3.62 20.81
C LYS A 141 13.87 2.98 19.49
N LYS A 142 15.19 2.86 19.26
CA LYS A 142 15.74 2.21 18.05
C LYS A 142 15.27 0.75 17.95
N GLY A 143 14.83 0.34 16.75
CA GLY A 143 14.31 -1.02 16.49
C GLY A 143 12.84 -1.19 16.92
N TYR A 144 12.15 -0.08 17.21
CA TYR A 144 10.73 -0.08 17.58
C TYR A 144 9.94 0.88 16.69
N VAL A 145 8.65 0.57 16.58
CA VAL A 145 7.63 1.43 15.97
C VAL A 145 6.51 1.68 16.97
N ILE A 146 5.83 2.81 16.81
CA ILE A 146 4.57 3.07 17.51
C ILE A 146 3.45 2.59 16.61
N ILE A 147 2.70 1.58 17.07
CA ILE A 147 1.47 1.16 16.40
C ILE A 147 0.27 1.79 17.09
N THR A 148 -0.74 2.16 16.29
CA THR A 148 -2.04 2.66 16.74
C THR A 148 -3.09 1.65 16.34
N ILE A 149 -3.76 1.08 17.33
CA ILE A 149 -4.73 -0.01 17.17
C ILE A 149 -6.11 0.42 17.64
N SER A 150 -7.14 -0.13 17.02
CA SER A 150 -8.50 -0.09 17.53
C SER A 150 -8.77 -1.35 18.38
N VAL A 151 -9.43 -1.17 19.51
CA VAL A 151 -9.84 -2.26 20.40
C VAL A 151 -11.28 -2.02 20.87
N TRP A 152 -12.06 -3.11 21.01
CA TRP A 152 -13.37 -3.04 21.66
C TRP A 152 -13.16 -3.09 23.17
N LYS A 153 -13.58 -2.05 23.88
CA LYS A 153 -13.43 -1.93 25.33
C LYS A 153 -14.53 -1.04 25.93
N ASP A 154 -15.13 -1.50 27.02
CA ASP A 154 -16.18 -0.76 27.75
C ASP A 154 -17.34 -0.36 26.82
N ASP A 155 -17.83 -1.31 26.01
CA ASP A 155 -18.91 -1.17 25.03
C ASP A 155 -18.66 -0.08 23.97
N ASP A 156 -17.40 0.25 23.73
CA ASP A 156 -17.00 1.26 22.74
C ASP A 156 -15.67 0.91 22.05
N ILE A 157 -15.40 1.55 20.91
CA ILE A 157 -14.14 1.41 20.19
C ILE A 157 -13.14 2.43 20.74
N LYS A 158 -12.06 1.94 21.32
CA LYS A 158 -10.96 2.76 21.81
C LYS A 158 -9.78 2.66 20.84
N ILE A 159 -9.15 3.79 20.56
CA ILE A 159 -7.94 3.89 19.75
C ILE A 159 -6.77 4.11 20.70
N ILE A 160 -5.83 3.17 20.71
CA ILE A 160 -4.68 3.19 21.62
C ILE A 160 -3.37 3.03 20.83
N SER A 161 -2.33 3.73 21.28
CA SER A 161 -0.99 3.64 20.70
C SER A 161 -0.03 2.97 21.66
N LYS A 162 0.85 2.11 21.13
CA LYS A 162 1.90 1.43 21.91
C LYS A 162 3.17 1.24 21.09
N SER A 163 4.32 1.28 21.76
CA SER A 163 5.61 0.96 21.17
C SER A 163 5.79 -0.56 21.10
N VAL A 164 6.11 -1.08 19.92
CA VAL A 164 6.36 -2.51 19.68
C VAL A 164 7.70 -2.71 18.98
N LYS A 165 8.37 -3.81 19.31
CA LYS A 165 9.63 -4.21 18.66
C LYS A 165 9.32 -4.71 17.25
N MET A 166 10.13 -4.31 16.26
CA MET A 166 10.10 -4.90 14.91
C MET A 166 10.70 -6.31 14.90
N ASN A 167 10.23 -7.14 13.95
CA ASN A 167 10.70 -8.51 13.73
C ASN A 167 12.15 -8.57 13.19
#